data_61392630e13969c7b450d00aafac5b3e
#
_entry.id   61392630e13969c7b450d00aafac5b3e
#
_cell.length_a   1.000
_cell.length_b   1.000
_cell.length_c   1.000
_cell.angle_alpha   90.00
_cell.angle_beta   90.00
_cell.angle_gamma   90.00
#
_symmetry.space_group_name_H-M   'P 1'
#
loop_
_entity.id
_entity.type
_entity.pdbx_description
1 polymer ?
#
loop_
_entity_poly.entity_id
_entity_poly.type
_entity_poly.pdbx_seq_one_letter_code
_entity_poly.pdbx_strand_id
1 'polypeptide(L)'
;HKYLEKNMKKKKKENFKPNGLAWFIYRTFSAIFMKLKFNVKYDRTVFNSRNKKEGCVVLYNHACNYDHYISTAFFKRTRVNYVVSNRFMFNPLIRIVLKLAKAIHRDQFKNDNVSILKMKRVIERGGIIAIAPAGQVTIHGDMPYINPVIVKLLKMCKADVYTLQTRGSYLAAPKWSLSKRKYPITAKCVKTLSKEEIKSLDSNSLYKKIIDD
;
A
#
# COMPACT_ATOMS: atom_id res chain seq x y z
N HIS A 1 -39.63 -8.85 8.64
CA HIS A 1 -38.63 -8.37 9.61
C HIS A 1 -37.64 -9.47 9.99
N LYS A 2 -38.07 -10.65 10.47
CA LYS A 2 -37.23 -11.80 10.86
C LYS A 2 -36.31 -12.33 9.73
N TYR A 3 -36.73 -12.26 8.46
CA TYR A 3 -35.94 -12.71 7.33
C TYR A 3 -34.75 -11.76 7.01
N LEU A 4 -34.96 -10.47 7.19
CA LEU A 4 -33.90 -9.44 7.06
C LEU A 4 -32.90 -9.51 8.22
N GLU A 5 -33.36 -9.71 9.46
CA GLU A 5 -32.49 -9.91 10.62
C GLU A 5 -31.63 -11.18 10.54
N LYS A 6 -32.22 -12.29 10.02
CA LYS A 6 -31.50 -13.56 9.84
C LYS A 6 -30.40 -13.47 8.77
N ASN A 7 -30.63 -12.66 7.73
CA ASN A 7 -29.63 -12.37 6.70
C ASN A 7 -28.55 -11.36 7.15
N MET A 8 -28.88 -10.47 8.07
CA MET A 8 -27.88 -9.58 8.69
C MET A 8 -26.95 -10.31 9.66
N LYS A 9 -27.44 -11.31 10.40
CA LYS A 9 -26.63 -12.16 11.31
C LYS A 9 -25.72 -13.15 10.59
N LYS A 10 -26.00 -13.49 9.33
CA LYS A 10 -25.19 -14.40 8.49
C LYS A 10 -24.09 -13.72 7.65
N LYS A 11 -23.85 -12.41 7.79
CA LYS A 11 -22.62 -11.82 7.25
C LYS A 11 -21.43 -12.41 8.03
N LYS A 12 -20.91 -13.57 7.56
CA LYS A 12 -19.61 -14.11 7.97
C LYS A 12 -18.67 -12.91 8.13
N LYS A 13 -18.07 -12.75 9.30
CA LYS A 13 -17.08 -11.69 9.57
C LYS A 13 -16.01 -11.79 8.48
N GLU A 14 -16.11 -10.92 7.48
CA GLU A 14 -15.23 -10.94 6.32
C GLU A 14 -13.78 -10.81 6.81
N ASN A 15 -12.97 -11.83 6.58
CA ASN A 15 -11.58 -11.81 7.04
C ASN A 15 -10.71 -11.08 6.01
N PHE A 16 -10.31 -9.86 6.37
CA PHE A 16 -9.45 -9.02 5.52
C PHE A 16 -7.95 -9.27 5.73
N LYS A 17 -7.56 -10.03 6.77
CA LYS A 17 -6.13 -10.27 7.02
C LYS A 17 -5.55 -11.18 5.94
N PRO A 18 -4.42 -10.81 5.31
CA PRO A 18 -3.67 -11.70 4.42
C PRO A 18 -3.39 -13.05 5.06
N ASN A 19 -3.33 -14.12 4.27
CA ASN A 19 -2.97 -15.44 4.78
C ASN A 19 -1.57 -15.40 5.43
N GLY A 20 -1.46 -15.94 6.65
CA GLY A 20 -0.22 -15.83 7.44
C GLY A 20 0.96 -16.57 6.82
N LEU A 21 0.74 -17.79 6.33
CA LEU A 21 1.78 -18.61 5.71
C LEU A 21 2.22 -18.01 4.36
N ALA A 22 1.26 -17.65 3.51
CA ALA A 22 1.55 -17.01 2.23
C ALA A 22 2.31 -15.68 2.42
N TRP A 23 1.92 -14.88 3.41
CA TRP A 23 2.64 -13.66 3.77
C TRP A 23 4.07 -13.95 4.25
N PHE A 24 4.24 -14.95 5.09
CA PHE A 24 5.55 -15.35 5.59
C PHE A 24 6.49 -15.75 4.44
N ILE A 25 6.03 -16.59 3.52
CA ILE A 25 6.80 -17.04 2.36
C ILE A 25 7.15 -15.84 1.48
N TYR A 26 6.15 -15.04 1.09
CA TYR A 26 6.34 -13.94 0.17
C TYR A 26 7.28 -12.85 0.73
N ARG A 27 7.11 -12.47 2.02
CA ARG A 27 7.99 -11.49 2.65
C ARG A 27 9.43 -11.99 2.81
N THR A 28 9.60 -13.30 3.13
CA THR A 28 10.93 -13.87 3.30
C THR A 28 11.67 -13.90 1.97
N PHE A 29 10.99 -14.37 0.92
CA PHE A 29 11.50 -14.27 -0.44
C PHE A 29 11.86 -12.83 -0.81
N SER A 30 10.95 -11.88 -0.59
CA SER A 30 11.19 -10.46 -0.88
C SER A 30 12.40 -9.92 -0.13
N ALA A 31 12.55 -10.26 1.16
CA ALA A 31 13.66 -9.77 1.98
C ALA A 31 15.02 -10.32 1.51
N ILE A 32 15.09 -11.61 1.22
CA ILE A 32 16.29 -12.26 0.70
C ILE A 32 16.63 -11.71 -0.68
N PHE A 33 15.66 -11.66 -1.58
CA PHE A 33 15.84 -11.18 -2.94
C PHE A 33 16.34 -9.73 -2.97
N MET A 34 15.71 -8.84 -2.19
CA MET A 34 16.12 -7.43 -2.13
C MET A 34 17.50 -7.24 -1.48
N LYS A 35 17.85 -8.05 -0.49
CA LYS A 35 19.17 -8.01 0.14
C LYS A 35 20.26 -8.44 -0.84
N LEU A 36 20.07 -9.59 -1.50
CA LEU A 36 21.08 -10.16 -2.41
C LEU A 36 21.27 -9.33 -3.68
N LYS A 37 20.16 -8.82 -4.23
CA LYS A 37 20.20 -8.14 -5.52
C LYS A 37 20.56 -6.66 -5.43
N PHE A 38 20.03 -5.94 -4.43
CA PHE A 38 20.12 -4.48 -4.34
C PHE A 38 20.67 -3.98 -3.00
N ASN A 39 20.94 -4.88 -2.04
CA ASN A 39 21.40 -4.52 -0.69
C ASN A 39 20.57 -3.37 -0.05
N VAL A 40 19.24 -3.48 -0.11
CA VAL A 40 18.32 -2.44 0.35
C VAL A 40 18.46 -2.19 1.85
N LYS A 41 18.65 -0.94 2.24
CA LYS A 41 18.67 -0.49 3.65
C LYS A 41 17.29 -0.01 4.05
N TYR A 42 16.81 -0.44 5.24
CA TYR A 42 15.46 -0.13 5.74
C TYR A 42 15.52 0.64 7.04
N ASP A 43 14.92 1.85 7.07
CA ASP A 43 14.62 2.58 8.31
C ASP A 43 13.12 2.40 8.64
N ARG A 44 12.86 1.69 9.74
CA ARG A 44 11.51 1.35 10.23
C ARG A 44 11.14 2.07 11.50
N THR A 45 11.97 2.98 11.98
CA THR A 45 11.83 3.60 13.30
C THR A 45 10.45 4.19 13.49
N VAL A 46 10.04 5.09 12.59
CA VAL A 46 8.73 5.77 12.65
C VAL A 46 7.58 4.78 12.48
N PHE A 47 7.68 3.81 11.56
CA PHE A 47 6.62 2.84 11.36
C PHE A 47 6.42 1.90 12.55
N ASN A 48 7.50 1.54 13.24
CA ASN A 48 7.44 0.66 14.40
C ASN A 48 6.84 1.34 15.64
N SER A 49 6.97 2.68 15.76
CA SER A 49 6.41 3.47 16.86
C SER A 49 4.91 3.73 16.74
N ARG A 50 4.27 3.37 15.59
CA ARG A 50 2.83 3.56 15.39
C ARG A 50 2.00 2.79 16.42
N ASN A 51 0.78 3.24 16.67
CA ASN A 51 -0.20 2.46 17.42
C ASN A 51 -0.61 1.21 16.62
N LYS A 52 -0.17 0.03 17.08
CA LYS A 52 -0.43 -1.26 16.40
C LYS A 52 -1.87 -1.75 16.49
N LYS A 53 -2.69 -1.14 17.35
CA LYS A 53 -4.11 -1.46 17.49
C LYS A 53 -4.98 -0.72 16.48
N GLU A 54 -4.48 0.39 15.93
CA GLU A 54 -5.17 1.21 14.94
C GLU A 54 -4.74 0.87 13.52
N GLY A 55 -5.70 0.94 12.60
CA GLY A 55 -5.41 0.82 11.17
C GLY A 55 -4.73 2.08 10.65
N CYS A 56 -3.90 1.93 9.61
CA CYS A 56 -3.25 3.07 8.97
C CYS A 56 -3.16 2.88 7.44
N VAL A 57 -2.96 4.00 6.76
CA VAL A 57 -2.68 4.02 5.33
C VAL A 57 -1.17 4.20 5.14
N VAL A 58 -0.59 3.41 4.24
CA VAL A 58 0.79 3.60 3.82
C VAL A 58 0.80 3.95 2.34
N LEU A 59 1.23 5.16 2.04
CA LEU A 59 1.54 5.58 0.68
C LEU A 59 2.97 5.14 0.36
N TYR A 60 3.23 4.73 -0.88
CA TYR A 60 4.60 4.45 -1.31
C TYR A 60 4.83 4.96 -2.73
N ASN A 61 6.02 5.48 -2.97
CA ASN A 61 6.41 5.90 -4.32
C ASN A 61 6.62 4.68 -5.22
N HIS A 62 6.29 4.82 -6.50
CA HIS A 62 6.38 3.73 -7.47
C HIS A 62 7.41 4.07 -8.54
N ALA A 63 8.66 3.76 -8.23
CA ALA A 63 9.83 4.15 -9.02
C ALA A 63 10.43 3.00 -9.85
N CYS A 64 10.13 1.75 -9.49
CA CYS A 64 10.59 0.58 -10.25
C CYS A 64 9.63 -0.61 -10.13
N ASN A 65 9.83 -1.63 -10.95
CA ASN A 65 9.01 -2.85 -10.91
C ASN A 65 9.20 -3.69 -9.64
N TYR A 66 10.18 -3.36 -8.78
CA TYR A 66 10.49 -4.11 -7.55
C TYR A 66 9.94 -3.45 -6.28
N ASP A 67 9.22 -2.33 -6.39
CA ASP A 67 8.75 -1.58 -5.21
C ASP A 67 7.84 -2.41 -4.29
N HIS A 68 7.06 -3.33 -4.86
CA HIS A 68 6.23 -4.24 -4.07
C HIS A 68 7.08 -5.24 -3.26
N TYR A 69 8.25 -5.68 -3.75
CA TYR A 69 9.18 -6.49 -2.96
C TYR A 69 9.89 -5.64 -1.89
N ILE A 70 10.30 -4.41 -2.23
CA ILE A 70 10.92 -3.48 -1.28
C ILE A 70 9.94 -3.19 -0.13
N SER A 71 8.71 -2.83 -0.44
CA SER A 71 7.69 -2.54 0.57
C SER A 71 7.31 -3.79 1.39
N THR A 72 7.18 -4.96 0.77
CA THR A 72 6.89 -6.20 1.49
C THR A 72 8.02 -6.57 2.45
N ALA A 73 9.28 -6.46 2.02
CA ALA A 73 10.44 -6.66 2.89
C ALA A 73 10.50 -5.62 4.02
N PHE A 74 10.07 -4.38 3.76
CA PHE A 74 9.96 -3.32 4.77
C PHE A 74 9.00 -3.71 5.89
N PHE A 75 7.81 -4.21 5.58
CA PHE A 75 6.76 -4.50 6.58
C PHE A 75 7.08 -5.68 7.49
N LYS A 76 8.04 -6.53 7.16
CA LYS A 76 8.43 -7.71 7.96
C LYS A 76 7.22 -8.59 8.34
N ARG A 77 6.94 -8.69 9.66
CA ARG A 77 5.85 -9.52 10.20
C ARG A 77 4.46 -8.85 10.10
N THR A 78 4.41 -7.56 9.80
CA THR A 78 3.15 -6.82 9.67
C THR A 78 2.48 -7.15 8.35
N ARG A 79 1.31 -7.75 8.39
CA ARG A 79 0.53 -8.09 7.20
C ARG A 79 -0.20 -6.86 6.67
N VAL A 80 -0.09 -6.61 5.38
CA VAL A 80 -0.58 -5.41 4.71
C VAL A 80 -1.44 -5.79 3.52
N ASN A 81 -2.54 -5.08 3.32
CA ASN A 81 -3.40 -5.23 2.15
C ASN A 81 -2.97 -4.23 1.07
N TYR A 82 -2.39 -4.75 0.00
CA TYR A 82 -2.01 -3.90 -1.14
C TYR A 82 -3.23 -3.53 -1.97
N VAL A 83 -3.27 -2.28 -2.41
CA VAL A 83 -4.22 -1.82 -3.42
C VAL A 83 -3.56 -2.00 -4.78
N VAL A 84 -4.18 -2.79 -5.64
CA VAL A 84 -3.62 -3.20 -6.93
C VAL A 84 -4.61 -2.97 -8.05
N SER A 85 -4.10 -2.79 -9.28
CA SER A 85 -4.95 -2.66 -10.46
C SER A 85 -5.67 -3.96 -10.78
N ASN A 86 -6.93 -3.88 -11.18
CA ASN A 86 -7.75 -5.02 -11.62
C ASN A 86 -7.11 -5.82 -12.77
N ARG A 87 -6.29 -5.20 -13.61
CA ARG A 87 -5.60 -5.86 -14.72
C ARG A 87 -4.78 -7.08 -14.30
N PHE A 88 -4.22 -7.09 -13.08
CA PHE A 88 -3.44 -8.22 -12.57
C PHE A 88 -4.29 -9.47 -12.29
N MET A 89 -5.62 -9.34 -12.23
CA MET A 89 -6.54 -10.46 -12.05
C MET A 89 -6.70 -11.33 -13.28
N PHE A 90 -6.30 -10.86 -14.46
CA PHE A 90 -6.35 -11.65 -15.69
C PHE A 90 -5.30 -12.76 -15.73
N ASN A 91 -4.17 -12.60 -15.02
CA ASN A 91 -3.18 -13.67 -14.89
C ASN A 91 -3.60 -14.64 -13.77
N PRO A 92 -3.82 -15.94 -14.03
CA PRO A 92 -4.34 -16.89 -13.07
C PRO A 92 -3.39 -17.10 -11.87
N LEU A 93 -2.08 -17.15 -12.11
CA LEU A 93 -1.09 -17.32 -11.04
C LEU A 93 -1.03 -16.09 -10.12
N ILE A 94 -0.96 -14.90 -10.71
CA ILE A 94 -0.98 -13.64 -9.95
C ILE A 94 -2.28 -13.52 -9.17
N ARG A 95 -3.42 -13.89 -9.77
CA ARG A 95 -4.73 -13.87 -9.10
C ARG A 95 -4.77 -14.72 -7.84
N ILE A 96 -4.16 -15.91 -7.84
CA ILE A 96 -4.08 -16.76 -6.65
C ILE A 96 -3.27 -16.05 -5.55
N VAL A 97 -2.09 -15.54 -5.87
CA VAL A 97 -1.23 -14.81 -4.92
C VAL A 97 -1.96 -13.60 -4.33
N LEU A 98 -2.61 -12.79 -5.18
CA LEU A 98 -3.35 -11.61 -4.73
C LEU A 98 -4.57 -11.96 -3.86
N LYS A 99 -5.26 -13.08 -4.15
CA LYS A 99 -6.33 -13.59 -3.27
C LYS A 99 -5.82 -14.01 -1.90
N LEU A 100 -4.68 -14.71 -1.82
CA LEU A 100 -4.04 -15.09 -0.57
C LEU A 100 -3.54 -13.87 0.22
N ALA A 101 -3.02 -12.87 -0.48
CA ALA A 101 -2.62 -11.59 0.08
C ALA A 101 -3.80 -10.70 0.47
N LYS A 102 -5.05 -11.10 0.18
CA LYS A 102 -6.25 -10.26 0.38
C LYS A 102 -6.07 -8.86 -0.20
N ALA A 103 -5.43 -8.78 -1.37
CA ALA A 103 -5.23 -7.53 -2.08
C ALA A 103 -6.59 -6.90 -2.44
N ILE A 104 -6.63 -5.58 -2.41
CA ILE A 104 -7.81 -4.80 -2.78
C ILE A 104 -7.66 -4.40 -4.23
N HIS A 105 -8.50 -4.97 -5.08
CA HIS A 105 -8.48 -4.67 -6.50
C HIS A 105 -9.22 -3.37 -6.76
N ARG A 106 -8.63 -2.50 -7.58
CA ARG A 106 -9.19 -1.21 -7.96
C ARG A 106 -9.16 -1.01 -9.46
N ASP A 107 -10.26 -0.52 -10.01
CA ASP A 107 -10.30 0.03 -11.35
C ASP A 107 -9.74 1.45 -11.35
N GLN A 108 -8.63 1.66 -12.08
CA GLN A 108 -7.90 2.92 -12.08
C GLN A 108 -8.66 4.07 -12.76
N PHE A 109 -9.54 3.74 -13.71
CA PHE A 109 -10.22 4.71 -14.57
C PHE A 109 -11.72 4.83 -14.29
N LYS A 110 -12.22 4.19 -13.23
CA LYS A 110 -13.64 4.22 -12.84
C LYS A 110 -13.80 4.65 -11.39
N ASN A 111 -14.99 5.19 -11.07
CA ASN A 111 -15.38 5.42 -9.68
C ASN A 111 -15.66 4.09 -8.99
N ASP A 112 -14.64 3.53 -8.37
CA ASP A 112 -14.72 2.24 -7.68
C ASP A 112 -15.01 2.42 -6.19
N ASN A 113 -16.28 2.71 -5.88
CA ASN A 113 -16.75 2.86 -4.50
C ASN A 113 -16.62 1.56 -3.69
N VAL A 114 -16.62 0.40 -4.35
CA VAL A 114 -16.52 -0.91 -3.69
C VAL A 114 -15.12 -1.08 -3.11
N SER A 115 -14.08 -0.75 -3.86
CA SER A 115 -12.70 -0.81 -3.36
C SER A 115 -12.47 0.16 -2.21
N ILE A 116 -13.01 1.37 -2.29
CA ILE A 116 -12.93 2.38 -1.24
C ILE A 116 -13.59 1.89 0.07
N LEU A 117 -14.77 1.30 -0.02
CA LEU A 117 -15.46 0.71 1.14
C LEU A 117 -14.68 -0.47 1.74
N LYS A 118 -14.03 -1.30 0.91
CA LYS A 118 -13.14 -2.36 1.39
C LYS A 118 -11.93 -1.79 2.13
N MET A 119 -11.28 -0.77 1.58
CA MET A 119 -10.16 -0.09 2.24
C MET A 119 -10.57 0.45 3.60
N LYS A 120 -11.70 1.17 3.68
CA LYS A 120 -12.26 1.67 4.95
C LYS A 120 -12.48 0.55 5.97
N ARG A 121 -13.10 -0.57 5.56
CA ARG A 121 -13.34 -1.72 6.45
C ARG A 121 -12.04 -2.38 6.96
N VAL A 122 -10.99 -2.44 6.13
CA VAL A 122 -9.66 -2.91 6.57
C VAL A 122 -9.12 -2.03 7.67
N ILE A 123 -9.15 -0.71 7.48
CA ILE A 123 -8.66 0.29 8.44
C ILE A 123 -9.46 0.22 9.76
N GLU A 124 -10.79 0.20 9.70
CA GLU A 124 -11.67 0.13 10.88
C GLU A 124 -11.42 -1.13 11.74
N ARG A 125 -10.84 -2.18 11.14
CA ARG A 125 -10.45 -3.42 11.84
C ARG A 125 -8.99 -3.47 12.27
N GLY A 126 -8.32 -2.32 12.30
CA GLY A 126 -6.91 -2.20 12.67
C GLY A 126 -5.94 -2.74 11.61
N GLY A 127 -6.41 -2.95 10.38
CA GLY A 127 -5.57 -3.38 9.25
C GLY A 127 -4.80 -2.24 8.62
N ILE A 128 -3.85 -2.58 7.77
CA ILE A 128 -3.02 -1.62 7.04
C ILE A 128 -3.27 -1.78 5.56
N ILE A 129 -3.50 -0.67 4.88
CA ILE A 129 -3.51 -0.63 3.42
C ILE A 129 -2.24 0.03 2.90
N ALA A 130 -1.69 -0.52 1.82
CA ALA A 130 -0.57 0.09 1.11
C ALA A 130 -1.01 0.42 -0.32
N ILE A 131 -0.81 1.67 -0.72
CA ILE A 131 -1.22 2.19 -2.02
C ILE A 131 -0.13 3.06 -2.64
N ALA A 132 0.12 2.85 -3.93
CA ALA A 132 0.89 3.78 -4.76
C ALA A 132 -0.07 4.87 -5.27
N PRO A 133 0.01 6.11 -4.76
CA PRO A 133 -1.02 7.13 -5.04
C PRO A 133 -1.05 7.56 -6.52
N ALA A 134 0.10 7.50 -7.20
CA ALA A 134 0.18 7.78 -8.63
C ALA A 134 -0.40 6.65 -9.52
N GLY A 135 -0.57 5.43 -9.00
CA GLY A 135 -1.14 4.29 -9.71
C GLY A 135 -0.28 3.72 -10.84
N GLN A 136 0.89 4.29 -11.10
CA GLN A 136 1.81 3.85 -12.16
C GLN A 136 3.27 4.05 -11.75
N VAL A 137 4.15 3.25 -12.36
CA VAL A 137 5.61 3.39 -12.19
C VAL A 137 6.09 4.59 -13.00
N THR A 138 6.92 5.45 -12.39
CA THR A 138 7.55 6.57 -13.13
C THR A 138 8.41 6.06 -14.28
N ILE A 139 8.41 6.81 -15.39
CA ILE A 139 9.25 6.53 -16.56
C ILE A 139 10.54 7.36 -16.48
N HIS A 140 10.47 8.57 -15.98
CA HIS A 140 11.58 9.53 -15.98
C HIS A 140 12.31 9.65 -14.64
N GLY A 141 11.79 9.02 -13.59
CA GLY A 141 12.39 9.05 -12.24
C GLY A 141 11.90 10.20 -11.37
N ASP A 142 11.09 11.09 -11.92
CA ASP A 142 10.38 12.16 -11.22
C ASP A 142 9.15 11.65 -10.47
N MET A 143 8.55 12.52 -9.67
CA MET A 143 7.29 12.20 -9.02
C MET A 143 6.17 12.21 -10.06
N PRO A 144 5.49 11.08 -10.31
CA PRO A 144 4.36 11.06 -11.21
C PRO A 144 3.17 11.80 -10.60
N TYR A 145 2.27 12.30 -11.46
CA TYR A 145 1.05 12.97 -11.04
C TYR A 145 0.24 12.12 -10.05
N ILE A 146 -0.07 12.70 -8.91
CA ILE A 146 -0.96 12.12 -7.90
C ILE A 146 -2.35 12.71 -8.08
N ASN A 147 -3.35 11.87 -8.35
CA ASN A 147 -4.72 12.33 -8.51
C ASN A 147 -5.29 12.85 -7.17
N PRO A 148 -5.86 14.08 -7.11
CA PRO A 148 -6.45 14.64 -5.89
C PRO A 148 -7.53 13.78 -5.22
N VAL A 149 -8.10 12.82 -5.94
CA VAL A 149 -9.03 11.80 -5.38
C VAL A 149 -8.43 11.03 -4.20
N ILE A 150 -7.09 10.98 -4.06
CA ILE A 150 -6.44 10.38 -2.89
C ILE A 150 -6.90 11.06 -1.60
N VAL A 151 -7.07 12.37 -1.59
CA VAL A 151 -7.53 13.12 -0.41
C VAL A 151 -8.93 12.66 0.03
N LYS A 152 -9.85 12.45 -0.93
CA LYS A 152 -11.18 11.91 -0.63
C LYS A 152 -11.09 10.53 0.03
N LEU A 153 -10.22 9.68 -0.46
CA LEU A 153 -9.96 8.36 0.14
C LEU A 153 -9.46 8.51 1.58
N LEU A 154 -8.45 9.35 1.83
CA LEU A 154 -7.88 9.54 3.16
C LEU A 154 -8.91 10.12 4.14
N LYS A 155 -9.70 11.11 3.71
CA LYS A 155 -10.83 11.65 4.52
C LYS A 155 -11.88 10.59 4.87
N MET A 156 -12.11 9.62 4.00
CA MET A 156 -13.02 8.50 4.29
C MET A 156 -12.43 7.48 5.26
N CYS A 157 -11.12 7.23 5.18
CA CYS A 157 -10.43 6.28 6.06
C CYS A 157 -10.23 6.83 7.47
N LYS A 158 -10.05 8.14 7.64
CA LYS A 158 -9.86 8.83 8.95
C LYS A 158 -8.79 8.17 9.83
N ALA A 159 -7.67 7.81 9.24
CA ALA A 159 -6.59 7.05 9.88
C ALA A 159 -5.24 7.70 9.61
N ASP A 160 -4.25 7.50 10.48
CA ASP A 160 -2.89 7.96 10.26
C ASP A 160 -2.36 7.54 8.90
N VAL A 161 -1.66 8.45 8.22
CA VAL A 161 -1.02 8.22 6.93
C VAL A 161 0.48 8.26 7.09
N TYR A 162 1.12 7.24 6.58
CA TYR A 162 2.57 7.12 6.52
C TYR A 162 3.00 7.07 5.06
N THR A 163 4.15 7.65 4.74
CA THR A 163 4.76 7.54 3.42
C THR A 163 6.02 6.67 3.52
N LEU A 164 6.06 5.60 2.75
CA LEU A 164 7.26 4.78 2.57
C LEU A 164 8.02 5.32 1.35
N GLN A 165 9.03 6.09 1.62
CA GLN A 165 9.92 6.69 0.61
C GLN A 165 11.03 5.70 0.25
N THR A 166 11.10 5.31 -1.01
CA THR A 166 12.24 4.56 -1.55
C THR A 166 13.10 5.48 -2.41
N ARG A 167 14.40 5.51 -2.13
CA ARG A 167 15.38 6.27 -2.91
C ARG A 167 16.37 5.32 -3.58
N GLY A 168 16.81 5.66 -4.78
CA GLY A 168 17.76 4.87 -5.56
C GLY A 168 17.12 3.73 -6.35
N SER A 169 15.87 3.36 -6.12
CA SER A 169 15.18 2.25 -6.79
C SER A 169 15.03 2.48 -8.31
N TYR A 170 14.75 3.71 -8.73
CA TYR A 170 14.72 4.09 -10.13
C TYR A 170 16.09 3.91 -10.80
N LEU A 171 17.17 4.40 -10.17
CA LEU A 171 18.52 4.28 -10.71
C LEU A 171 19.01 2.84 -10.77
N ALA A 172 18.56 1.99 -9.84
CA ALA A 172 18.90 0.58 -9.80
C ALA A 172 18.15 -0.25 -10.85
N ALA A 173 16.89 0.06 -11.11
CA ALA A 173 16.02 -0.75 -11.98
C ALA A 173 14.89 0.07 -12.62
N PRO A 174 15.18 1.03 -13.49
CA PRO A 174 14.14 1.78 -14.16
C PRO A 174 13.24 0.88 -15.02
N LYS A 175 11.98 1.24 -15.15
CA LYS A 175 10.97 0.41 -15.84
C LYS A 175 11.31 0.14 -17.31
N TRP A 176 11.94 1.10 -17.97
CA TRP A 176 12.28 1.03 -19.39
C TRP A 176 13.56 0.25 -19.70
N SER A 177 14.37 -0.08 -18.67
CA SER A 177 15.64 -0.78 -18.85
C SER A 177 15.56 -2.24 -18.42
N LEU A 178 16.06 -3.14 -19.25
CA LEU A 178 16.25 -4.54 -18.90
C LEU A 178 17.49 -4.75 -18.03
N SER A 179 18.48 -3.85 -18.13
CA SER A 179 19.68 -3.89 -17.30
C SER A 179 19.37 -3.41 -15.88
N LYS A 180 19.98 -4.09 -14.91
CA LYS A 180 19.85 -3.80 -13.48
C LYS A 180 21.21 -3.40 -12.96
N ARG A 181 21.24 -2.26 -12.25
CA ARG A 181 22.47 -1.67 -11.75
C ARG A 181 22.59 -1.93 -10.24
N LYS A 182 23.81 -2.11 -9.77
CA LYS A 182 24.11 -2.12 -8.35
C LYS A 182 24.11 -0.67 -7.83
N TYR A 183 22.94 -0.14 -7.54
CA TYR A 183 22.79 1.20 -6.97
C TYR A 183 22.21 1.07 -5.56
N PRO A 184 22.70 1.82 -4.56
CA PRO A 184 22.21 1.72 -3.19
C PRO A 184 20.73 2.15 -3.12
N ILE A 185 19.91 1.29 -2.52
CA ILE A 185 18.49 1.58 -2.29
C ILE A 185 18.27 1.76 -0.80
N THR A 186 17.57 2.82 -0.44
CA THR A 186 17.10 3.07 0.92
C THR A 186 15.58 3.15 0.93
N ALA A 187 14.97 2.59 1.98
CA ALA A 187 13.52 2.65 2.20
C ALA A 187 13.27 3.16 3.63
N LYS A 188 12.71 4.36 3.74
CA LYS A 188 12.41 5.04 4.99
C LYS A 188 10.92 5.33 5.09
N CYS A 189 10.35 5.18 6.28
CA CYS A 189 8.96 5.55 6.54
C CYS A 189 8.89 6.84 7.35
N VAL A 190 8.04 7.76 6.92
CA VAL A 190 7.71 9.00 7.63
C VAL A 190 6.20 9.02 7.94
N LYS A 191 5.79 9.75 8.98
CA LYS A 191 4.37 10.00 9.26
C LYS A 191 3.99 11.31 8.59
N THR A 192 3.22 11.21 7.50
CA THR A 192 2.82 12.34 6.67
C THR A 192 1.65 13.11 7.25
N LEU A 193 0.62 12.38 7.71
CA LEU A 193 -0.61 12.96 8.26
C LEU A 193 -1.08 12.16 9.48
N SER A 194 -1.48 12.86 10.53
CA SER A 194 -2.25 12.27 11.63
C SER A 194 -3.75 12.21 11.26
N LYS A 195 -4.48 11.36 11.94
CA LYS A 195 -5.94 11.28 11.81
C LYS A 195 -6.65 12.58 12.24
N GLU A 196 -6.02 13.35 13.14
CA GLU A 196 -6.48 14.66 13.58
C GLU A 196 -6.33 15.70 12.45
N GLU A 197 -5.17 15.75 11.80
CA GLU A 197 -4.94 16.63 10.64
C GLU A 197 -5.88 16.31 9.48
N ILE A 198 -6.16 15.03 9.22
CA ILE A 198 -7.11 14.63 8.17
C ILE A 198 -8.53 15.15 8.44
N LYS A 199 -8.91 15.30 9.70
CA LYS A 199 -10.22 15.84 10.10
C LYS A 199 -10.27 17.36 10.03
N SER A 200 -9.18 18.04 10.41
CA SER A 200 -9.13 19.51 10.58
C SER A 200 -8.74 20.26 9.30
N LEU A 201 -7.84 19.70 8.49
CA LEU A 201 -7.34 20.37 7.31
C LEU A 201 -8.31 20.30 6.12
N ASP A 202 -8.31 21.36 5.32
CA ASP A 202 -9.00 21.38 4.04
C ASP A 202 -8.34 20.45 3.01
N SER A 203 -9.01 20.24 1.88
CA SER A 203 -8.55 19.26 0.89
C SER A 203 -7.26 19.68 0.18
N ASN A 204 -7.06 20.99 -0.03
CA ASN A 204 -5.87 21.48 -0.73
C ASN A 204 -4.62 21.37 0.15
N SER A 205 -4.75 21.73 1.42
CA SER A 205 -3.67 21.60 2.41
C SER A 205 -3.26 20.13 2.61
N LEU A 206 -4.23 19.21 2.68
CA LEU A 206 -3.95 17.78 2.73
C LEU A 206 -3.23 17.28 1.48
N TYR A 207 -3.70 17.72 0.30
CA TYR A 207 -3.08 17.34 -0.96
C TYR A 207 -1.64 17.82 -1.08
N LYS A 208 -1.38 19.08 -0.67
CA LYS A 208 -0.04 19.65 -0.66
C LYS A 208 0.90 18.84 0.23
N LYS A 209 0.51 18.50 1.46
CA LYS A 209 1.31 17.65 2.35
C LYS A 209 1.64 16.26 1.76
N ILE A 210 0.75 15.69 0.96
CA ILE A 210 1.00 14.38 0.31
C ILE A 210 2.03 14.49 -0.81
N ILE A 211 2.08 15.65 -1.49
CA ILE A 211 3.02 15.88 -2.60
C ILE A 211 4.40 16.25 -2.06
N ASP A 212 4.47 17.02 -0.98
CA ASP A 212 5.73 17.54 -0.44
C ASP A 212 6.56 16.45 0.29
N ASP A 213 5.94 15.33 0.71
CA ASP A 213 6.57 14.16 1.34
C ASP A 213 6.95 13.05 0.33
#